data_f0e0f3e7303c575e61209d2f206fd400
#
_entry.id   f0e0f3e7303c575e61209d2f206fd400
#
_cell.length_a   1.000
_cell.length_b   1.000
_cell.length_c   1.000
_cell.angle_alpha   90.00
_cell.angle_beta   90.00
_cell.angle_gamma   90.00
#
_symmetry.space_group_name_H-M   'P 1'
#
loop_
_entity.id
_entity.type
_entity.pdbx_description
1 polymer ?
#
loop_
_entity_poly.entity_id
_entity_poly.type
_entity_poly.pdbx_seq_one_letter_code
_entity_poly.pdbx_strand_id
1 'polypeptide(L)'
;MNNELFDFPFYKWEKELADKPFLKQPFGNLWETYTWSEVGLMARKLSTGLKSLGLEKDSHIGLVSKNCREWIIADLAISMAGYISVPFFPTLNSKEIKNLLTFGDVKALFVGKLENWEEMKKGVDLEMPIIAFPQYKDHSKVEVGHQWHEFINNFDAQTEDFRPNLKDIWTVIFTSGTTGDPKGVVLTYETLFNTKRITEDGNPLKVDLKGNNSFISYMPLNHIFERVVIEHVAFRYGGTISFVESLETFAQNLNDTQPTAFQGVPRIYMKFQEKILMKMPQAKLDKLLKIPIVSWLIKRKLKNALGMSKAKALVTGAAAMPLELLDWYRSIGIFITNGYGMTENCATCTNLDPYQPLGRGSVGRPTPGVDLKISDQGEILMKGPFILSCYYKNEEVTNETLKDGWLHTGDKGHIDDDGFLYITGRIKDMFKTSKGKYIEPGVLEAYFGNVSEFSQVCVVGLNCDQPLLLVVPTEIAKNNKEVTNSKISNILEKVNSNLDNYKKMSKVIFVQEDWLPENGMTTPTLKIKRSKIDEKFSDQYNNWLKNKEDVIWE
;
A
#
# COMPACT_ATOMS: atom_id res chain seq x y z
N MET A 1 -24.70 12.62 25.60
CA MET A 1 -24.00 11.76 24.60
C MET A 1 -23.00 10.94 25.38
N ASN A 2 -23.14 9.62 25.43
CA ASN A 2 -22.15 8.77 26.10
C ASN A 2 -20.83 8.93 25.33
N ASN A 3 -19.82 9.53 25.97
CA ASN A 3 -18.46 9.55 25.44
C ASN A 3 -17.92 8.10 25.57
N GLU A 4 -18.04 7.32 24.50
CA GLU A 4 -17.43 6.00 24.47
C GLU A 4 -15.92 6.18 24.30
N LEU A 5 -15.16 5.72 25.30
CA LEU A 5 -13.71 5.74 25.28
C LEU A 5 -13.18 4.59 24.43
N PHE A 6 -12.11 4.84 23.69
CA PHE A 6 -11.41 3.81 22.96
C PHE A 6 -10.42 3.10 23.88
N ASP A 7 -10.70 1.83 24.17
CA ASP A 7 -9.74 0.96 24.83
C ASP A 7 -8.67 0.55 23.80
N PHE A 8 -7.47 1.08 23.98
CA PHE A 8 -6.37 0.85 23.05
C PHE A 8 -5.89 -0.62 23.18
N PRO A 9 -6.05 -1.46 22.16
CA PRO A 9 -5.83 -2.91 22.29
C PRO A 9 -4.39 -3.29 22.67
N PHE A 10 -3.43 -2.39 22.44
CA PHE A 10 -2.03 -2.56 22.81
C PHE A 10 -1.86 -2.87 24.30
N TYR A 11 -2.57 -2.18 25.20
CA TYR A 11 -2.44 -2.37 26.65
C TYR A 11 -2.79 -3.77 27.14
N LYS A 12 -3.72 -4.46 26.46
CA LYS A 12 -4.04 -5.86 26.74
C LYS A 12 -2.81 -6.74 26.52
N TRP A 13 -2.21 -6.64 25.35
CA TRP A 13 -1.11 -7.52 24.97
C TRP A 13 0.20 -7.18 25.68
N GLU A 14 0.41 -5.89 25.99
CA GLU A 14 1.52 -5.46 26.86
C GLU A 14 1.49 -6.20 28.22
N LYS A 15 0.31 -6.52 28.76
CA LYS A 15 0.15 -7.29 29.99
C LYS A 15 0.25 -8.81 29.74
N GLU A 16 -0.47 -9.31 28.74
CA GLU A 16 -0.58 -10.76 28.50
C GLU A 16 0.68 -11.35 27.83
N LEU A 17 1.41 -10.56 27.06
CA LEU A 17 2.60 -10.95 26.30
C LEU A 17 3.84 -10.16 26.71
N ALA A 18 3.91 -9.64 27.94
CA ALA A 18 4.94 -8.69 28.42
C ALA A 18 6.37 -9.04 27.96
N ASP A 19 6.80 -10.28 28.20
CA ASP A 19 8.16 -10.76 27.89
C ASP A 19 8.29 -11.39 26.50
N LYS A 20 7.22 -11.35 25.67
CA LYS A 20 7.28 -11.91 24.32
C LYS A 20 7.79 -10.88 23.32
N PRO A 21 8.47 -11.32 22.25
CA PRO A 21 8.90 -10.46 21.16
C PRO A 21 7.72 -9.71 20.55
N PHE A 22 7.84 -8.38 20.43
CA PHE A 22 6.88 -7.56 19.73
C PHE A 22 7.49 -6.96 18.45
N LEU A 23 8.60 -6.23 18.55
CA LEU A 23 9.26 -5.61 17.41
C LEU A 23 10.62 -6.24 17.16
N LYS A 24 10.85 -6.70 15.92
CA LYS A 24 12.13 -7.31 15.51
C LYS A 24 12.72 -6.51 14.36
N GLN A 25 13.92 -6.00 14.57
CA GLN A 25 14.66 -5.20 13.60
C GLN A 25 15.93 -5.95 13.17
N PRO A 26 16.14 -6.19 11.85
CA PRO A 26 17.39 -6.78 11.38
C PRO A 26 18.50 -5.74 11.28
N PHE A 27 19.72 -6.17 11.58
CA PHE A 27 20.97 -5.47 11.37
C PHE A 27 21.97 -6.48 10.78
N GLY A 28 21.99 -6.58 9.46
CA GLY A 28 22.69 -7.65 8.75
C GLY A 28 22.14 -9.03 9.11
N ASN A 29 22.97 -9.89 9.71
CA ASN A 29 22.55 -11.25 10.12
C ASN A 29 21.99 -11.30 11.55
N LEU A 30 21.98 -10.19 12.27
CA LEU A 30 21.49 -10.13 13.65
C LEU A 30 20.09 -9.54 13.69
N TRP A 31 19.25 -10.08 14.57
CA TRP A 31 17.95 -9.56 14.85
C TRP A 31 17.90 -8.99 16.27
N GLU A 32 17.74 -7.69 16.40
CA GLU A 32 17.43 -7.06 17.68
C GLU A 32 15.92 -7.09 17.93
N THR A 33 15.56 -7.37 19.17
CA THR A 33 14.15 -7.58 19.54
C THR A 33 13.79 -6.70 20.73
N TYR A 34 12.64 -6.04 20.64
CA TYR A 34 11.97 -5.42 21.79
C TYR A 34 10.74 -6.24 22.14
N THR A 35 10.55 -6.49 23.43
CA THR A 35 9.35 -7.12 23.98
C THR A 35 8.17 -6.14 24.02
N TRP A 36 6.98 -6.65 24.30
CA TRP A 36 5.79 -5.81 24.46
C TRP A 36 5.97 -4.81 25.61
N SER A 37 6.50 -5.24 26.76
CA SER A 37 6.75 -4.39 27.92
C SER A 37 7.81 -3.32 27.64
N GLU A 38 8.90 -3.67 26.95
CA GLU A 38 9.94 -2.70 26.58
C GLU A 38 9.40 -1.61 25.64
N VAL A 39 8.60 -2.00 24.64
CA VAL A 39 7.95 -1.04 23.74
C VAL A 39 6.99 -0.13 24.49
N GLY A 40 6.17 -0.69 25.38
CA GLY A 40 5.24 0.10 26.18
C GLY A 40 5.95 1.09 27.11
N LEU A 41 7.05 0.65 27.75
CA LEU A 41 7.87 1.52 28.58
C LEU A 41 8.48 2.69 27.78
N MET A 42 9.07 2.39 26.61
CA MET A 42 9.66 3.41 25.74
C MET A 42 8.61 4.38 25.23
N ALA A 43 7.45 3.90 24.80
CA ALA A 43 6.37 4.75 24.31
C ALA A 43 5.83 5.69 25.40
N ARG A 44 5.68 5.21 26.65
CA ARG A 44 5.26 6.05 27.78
C ARG A 44 6.30 7.11 28.16
N LYS A 45 7.59 6.76 28.15
CA LYS A 45 8.68 7.73 28.37
C LYS A 45 8.69 8.80 27.29
N LEU A 46 8.59 8.38 26.04
CA LEU A 46 8.55 9.26 24.88
C LEU A 46 7.30 10.16 24.89
N SER A 47 6.15 9.63 25.32
CA SER A 47 4.92 10.40 25.52
C SER A 47 5.10 11.49 26.59
N THR A 48 5.75 11.19 27.72
CA THR A 48 6.11 12.20 28.73
C THR A 48 7.00 13.28 28.13
N GLY A 49 8.01 12.87 27.36
CA GLY A 49 8.90 13.78 26.65
C GLY A 49 8.16 14.69 25.66
N LEU A 50 7.23 14.15 24.89
CA LEU A 50 6.41 14.95 23.98
C LEU A 50 5.55 15.98 24.71
N LYS A 51 4.95 15.61 25.84
CA LYS A 51 4.18 16.54 26.70
C LYS A 51 5.04 17.64 27.28
N SER A 52 6.32 17.38 27.59
CA SER A 52 7.26 18.38 28.08
C SER A 52 7.61 19.48 27.07
N LEU A 53 7.33 19.27 25.78
CA LEU A 53 7.48 20.29 24.74
C LEU A 53 6.45 21.44 24.86
N GLY A 54 5.46 21.31 25.75
CA GLY A 54 4.45 22.35 25.99
C GLY A 54 3.49 22.58 24.83
N LEU A 55 3.31 21.59 23.97
CA LEU A 55 2.39 21.67 22.85
C LEU A 55 0.94 21.59 23.31
N GLU A 56 0.05 22.26 22.57
CA GLU A 56 -1.39 22.21 22.86
C GLU A 56 -1.96 20.80 22.61
N LYS A 57 -3.05 20.48 23.29
CA LYS A 57 -3.80 19.25 23.03
C LYS A 57 -4.15 19.16 21.54
N ASP A 58 -4.19 17.94 21.01
CA ASP A 58 -4.48 17.65 19.60
C ASP A 58 -3.49 18.27 18.59
N SER A 59 -2.30 18.70 19.06
CA SER A 59 -1.23 19.14 18.16
C SER A 59 -0.83 18.05 17.19
N HIS A 60 -0.52 18.43 15.96
CA HIS A 60 -0.05 17.53 14.93
C HIS A 60 1.44 17.24 15.09
N ILE A 61 1.79 15.97 15.22
CA ILE A 61 3.18 15.50 15.30
C ILE A 61 3.51 14.76 14.01
N GLY A 62 4.47 15.30 13.28
CA GLY A 62 4.97 14.69 12.04
C GLY A 62 5.83 13.45 12.31
N LEU A 63 5.78 12.48 11.41
CA LEU A 63 6.63 11.31 11.45
C LEU A 63 7.11 10.99 10.03
N VAL A 64 8.42 11.10 9.78
CA VAL A 64 9.05 10.82 8.49
C VAL A 64 10.18 9.83 8.63
N SER A 65 9.97 8.60 8.17
CA SER A 65 10.94 7.50 8.22
C SER A 65 10.50 6.35 7.32
N LYS A 66 11.45 5.57 6.81
CA LYS A 66 11.19 4.20 6.39
C LYS A 66 10.81 3.34 7.61
N ASN A 67 10.22 2.17 7.33
CA ASN A 67 9.79 1.25 8.38
C ASN A 67 10.95 0.83 9.28
N CYS A 68 10.75 1.00 10.57
CA CYS A 68 11.65 0.56 11.63
C CYS A 68 10.87 0.48 12.96
N ARG A 69 11.46 -0.13 13.97
CA ARG A 69 10.82 -0.29 15.28
C ARG A 69 10.52 1.04 15.96
N GLU A 70 11.38 2.05 15.78
CA GLU A 70 11.19 3.38 16.35
C GLU A 70 9.96 4.07 15.76
N TRP A 71 9.59 3.77 14.51
CA TRP A 71 8.39 4.30 13.89
C TRP A 71 7.14 3.90 14.67
N ILE A 72 6.98 2.61 15.01
CA ILE A 72 5.85 2.09 15.79
C ILE A 72 5.84 2.68 17.20
N ILE A 73 7.00 2.78 17.85
CA ILE A 73 7.12 3.34 19.19
C ILE A 73 6.74 4.84 19.20
N ALA A 74 7.16 5.58 18.17
CA ALA A 74 6.82 7.00 18.03
C ALA A 74 5.31 7.20 17.80
N ASP A 75 4.67 6.40 16.93
CA ASP A 75 3.23 6.50 16.66
C ASP A 75 2.39 6.18 17.92
N LEU A 76 2.80 5.15 18.68
CA LEU A 76 2.23 4.84 20.00
C LEU A 76 2.39 6.01 20.97
N ALA A 77 3.58 6.59 21.06
CA ALA A 77 3.88 7.69 21.97
C ALA A 77 3.08 8.95 21.62
N ILE A 78 2.93 9.27 20.34
CA ILE A 78 2.09 10.37 19.86
C ILE A 78 0.64 10.17 20.35
N SER A 79 0.09 8.97 20.13
CA SER A 79 -1.25 8.61 20.60
C SER A 79 -1.34 8.70 22.12
N MET A 80 -0.38 8.13 22.87
CA MET A 80 -0.37 8.16 24.35
C MET A 80 -0.20 9.57 24.93
N ALA A 81 0.40 10.48 24.16
CA ALA A 81 0.51 11.90 24.54
C ALA A 81 -0.79 12.68 24.31
N GLY A 82 -1.77 12.13 23.59
CA GLY A 82 -3.00 12.80 23.18
C GLY A 82 -2.80 13.74 22.01
N TYR A 83 -1.82 13.46 21.17
CA TYR A 83 -1.52 14.20 19.95
C TYR A 83 -1.96 13.43 18.69
N ILE A 84 -2.00 14.13 17.57
CA ILE A 84 -2.43 13.59 16.27
C ILE A 84 -1.21 13.20 15.44
N SER A 85 -1.15 11.95 15.01
CA SER A 85 -0.06 11.45 14.16
C SER A 85 -0.24 11.90 12.71
N VAL A 86 0.81 12.49 12.12
CA VAL A 86 0.83 12.95 10.73
C VAL A 86 2.03 12.32 10.00
N PRO A 87 1.88 11.10 9.48
CA PRO A 87 2.97 10.40 8.85
C PRO A 87 3.24 10.87 7.41
N PHE A 88 4.51 11.04 7.06
CA PHE A 88 4.98 11.48 5.75
C PHE A 88 5.79 10.41 5.03
N PHE A 89 5.76 10.46 3.69
CA PHE A 89 6.60 9.57 2.89
C PHE A 89 8.09 9.91 3.04
N PRO A 90 8.95 8.89 3.21
CA PRO A 90 10.39 9.09 3.38
C PRO A 90 11.10 9.56 2.10
N THR A 91 10.42 9.59 0.96
CA THR A 91 10.95 9.97 -0.35
C THR A 91 10.64 11.41 -0.76
N LEU A 92 10.00 12.19 0.12
CA LEU A 92 9.66 13.59 -0.16
C LEU A 92 10.92 14.44 -0.35
N ASN A 93 10.87 15.37 -1.31
CA ASN A 93 11.90 16.38 -1.46
C ASN A 93 11.66 17.59 -0.53
N SER A 94 12.60 18.54 -0.50
CA SER A 94 12.56 19.70 0.39
C SER A 94 11.32 20.59 0.18
N LYS A 95 10.86 20.76 -1.05
CA LYS A 95 9.67 21.57 -1.35
C LYS A 95 8.40 20.85 -0.89
N GLU A 96 8.30 19.56 -1.13
CA GLU A 96 7.13 18.74 -0.75
C GLU A 96 6.98 18.67 0.76
N ILE A 97 8.07 18.34 1.49
CA ILE A 97 7.99 18.26 2.95
C ILE A 97 7.66 19.61 3.58
N LYS A 98 8.24 20.72 3.09
CA LYS A 98 7.90 22.07 3.55
C LYS A 98 6.43 22.37 3.41
N ASN A 99 5.87 22.09 2.23
CA ASN A 99 4.45 22.33 1.97
C ASN A 99 3.56 21.51 2.90
N LEU A 100 3.89 20.23 3.12
CA LEU A 100 3.11 19.34 3.97
C LEU A 100 3.21 19.69 5.46
N LEU A 101 4.39 20.05 5.95
CA LEU A 101 4.58 20.49 7.34
C LEU A 101 3.80 21.77 7.61
N THR A 102 3.86 22.74 6.69
CA THR A 102 3.16 24.01 6.81
C THR A 102 1.64 23.84 6.70
N PHE A 103 1.17 23.14 5.66
CA PHE A 103 -0.26 22.90 5.46
C PHE A 103 -0.86 22.06 6.60
N GLY A 104 -0.11 21.01 7.03
CA GLY A 104 -0.49 20.11 8.12
C GLY A 104 -0.37 20.72 9.50
N ASP A 105 0.11 21.95 9.65
CA ASP A 105 0.28 22.64 10.95
C ASP A 105 1.08 21.79 11.96
N VAL A 106 2.14 21.16 11.50
CA VAL A 106 2.97 20.24 12.29
C VAL A 106 3.79 21.02 13.32
N LYS A 107 3.76 20.58 14.57
CA LYS A 107 4.38 21.27 15.73
C LYS A 107 5.67 20.60 16.23
N ALA A 108 5.85 19.33 15.94
CA ALA A 108 7.09 18.59 16.21
C ALA A 108 7.26 17.48 15.17
N LEU A 109 8.47 17.01 14.93
CA LEU A 109 8.77 16.05 13.87
C LEU A 109 9.69 14.93 14.37
N PHE A 110 9.24 13.69 14.22
CA PHE A 110 10.12 12.53 14.27
C PHE A 110 10.78 12.30 12.92
N VAL A 111 12.08 12.15 12.92
CA VAL A 111 12.89 11.91 11.71
C VAL A 111 13.73 10.67 11.90
N GLY A 112 13.60 9.71 10.97
CA GLY A 112 14.27 8.42 11.13
C GLY A 112 15.01 7.95 9.89
N LYS A 113 14.94 6.68 9.63
CA LYS A 113 15.61 5.92 8.58
C LYS A 113 15.37 6.49 7.17
N LEU A 114 16.19 7.45 6.74
CA LEU A 114 16.11 8.18 5.46
C LEU A 114 17.42 8.09 4.68
N GLU A 115 17.34 8.15 3.36
CA GLU A 115 18.51 8.22 2.47
C GLU A 115 18.84 9.66 2.08
N ASN A 116 17.85 10.55 2.10
CA ASN A 116 17.91 11.90 1.54
C ASN A 116 17.70 13.02 2.57
N TRP A 117 18.04 12.79 3.84
CA TRP A 117 17.82 13.79 4.89
C TRP A 117 18.45 15.14 4.58
N GLU A 118 19.66 15.16 4.02
CA GLU A 118 20.38 16.38 3.69
C GLU A 118 19.64 17.27 2.68
N GLU A 119 18.89 16.66 1.78
CA GLU A 119 18.02 17.41 0.85
C GLU A 119 16.69 17.77 1.52
N MET A 120 16.06 16.81 2.19
CA MET A 120 14.76 17.01 2.84
C MET A 120 14.80 18.10 3.91
N LYS A 121 15.87 18.16 4.73
CA LYS A 121 16.02 19.13 5.82
C LYS A 121 16.00 20.59 5.37
N LYS A 122 16.31 20.89 4.11
CA LYS A 122 16.21 22.26 3.56
C LYS A 122 14.76 22.77 3.55
N GLY A 123 13.79 21.88 3.62
CA GLY A 123 12.37 22.19 3.71
C GLY A 123 11.79 22.12 5.13
N VAL A 124 12.59 21.76 6.12
CA VAL A 124 12.18 21.63 7.53
C VAL A 124 12.63 22.87 8.31
N ASP A 125 11.71 23.42 9.10
CA ASP A 125 12.06 24.44 10.08
C ASP A 125 12.81 23.78 11.24
N LEU A 126 14.09 24.09 11.39
CA LEU A 126 14.95 23.50 12.40
C LEU A 126 14.74 24.07 13.82
N GLU A 127 13.97 25.14 13.96
CA GLU A 127 13.50 25.66 15.27
C GLU A 127 12.32 24.82 15.82
N MET A 128 11.62 24.08 14.96
CA MET A 128 10.62 23.12 15.38
C MET A 128 11.27 21.97 16.16
N PRO A 129 10.68 21.49 17.27
CA PRO A 129 11.19 20.30 17.97
C PRO A 129 11.32 19.10 17.04
N ILE A 130 12.53 18.57 16.89
CA ILE A 130 12.84 17.38 16.09
C ILE A 130 13.35 16.29 17.04
N ILE A 131 12.84 15.06 16.89
CA ILE A 131 13.30 13.86 17.57
C ILE A 131 13.88 12.91 16.52
N ALA A 132 15.21 12.75 16.55
CA ALA A 132 15.94 11.93 15.59
C ALA A 132 15.99 10.48 16.04
N PHE A 133 15.59 9.54 15.18
CA PHE A 133 15.76 8.10 15.43
C PHE A 133 17.23 7.70 15.43
N PRO A 134 17.58 6.54 16.00
CA PRO A 134 18.93 5.98 15.89
C PRO A 134 19.35 5.85 14.42
N GLN A 135 20.64 6.03 14.17
CA GLN A 135 21.16 5.88 12.82
C GLN A 135 21.11 4.42 12.36
N TYR A 136 20.59 4.21 11.17
CA TYR A 136 20.60 2.94 10.46
C TYR A 136 21.76 2.91 9.45
N LYS A 137 22.35 1.74 9.25
CA LYS A 137 23.40 1.55 8.24
C LYS A 137 22.87 1.96 6.86
N ASP A 138 23.73 2.59 6.07
CA ASP A 138 23.44 3.07 4.70
C ASP A 138 22.29 4.11 4.61
N HIS A 139 21.97 4.76 5.75
CA HIS A 139 20.99 5.83 5.82
C HIS A 139 21.62 7.11 6.38
N SER A 140 21.01 8.23 6.10
CA SER A 140 21.45 9.55 6.56
C SER A 140 21.47 9.62 8.09
N LYS A 141 22.49 10.26 8.64
CA LYS A 141 22.53 10.62 10.06
C LYS A 141 21.76 11.92 10.27
N VAL A 142 20.88 11.93 11.25
CA VAL A 142 20.11 13.12 11.65
C VAL A 142 20.77 13.70 12.90
N GLU A 143 21.55 14.77 12.74
CA GLU A 143 22.35 15.37 13.82
C GLU A 143 21.63 16.54 14.50
N VAL A 144 20.45 16.93 14.02
CA VAL A 144 19.65 18.04 14.56
C VAL A 144 18.62 17.54 15.57
N GLY A 145 18.22 18.42 16.49
CA GLY A 145 17.18 18.14 17.47
C GLY A 145 17.63 17.15 18.57
N HIS A 146 16.63 16.56 19.23
CA HIS A 146 16.83 15.59 20.29
C HIS A 146 17.21 14.23 19.73
N GLN A 147 18.24 13.59 20.25
CA GLN A 147 18.59 12.23 19.86
C GLN A 147 17.75 11.21 20.62
N TRP A 148 17.27 10.16 19.94
CA TRP A 148 16.29 9.19 20.43
C TRP A 148 16.57 8.66 21.84
N HIS A 149 17.74 8.07 22.05
CA HIS A 149 18.08 7.46 23.34
C HIS A 149 18.22 8.49 24.46
N GLU A 150 18.83 9.63 24.16
CA GLU A 150 18.96 10.72 25.11
C GLU A 150 17.58 11.25 25.52
N PHE A 151 16.74 11.54 24.52
CA PHE A 151 15.40 12.08 24.78
C PHE A 151 14.57 11.13 25.65
N ILE A 152 14.48 9.84 25.30
CA ILE A 152 13.72 8.84 26.08
C ILE A 152 14.27 8.71 27.52
N ASN A 153 15.59 8.74 27.71
CA ASN A 153 16.20 8.51 29.01
C ASN A 153 16.05 9.69 29.97
N ASN A 154 15.71 10.87 29.46
CA ASN A 154 15.48 12.06 30.29
C ASN A 154 14.12 12.09 30.98
N PHE A 155 13.22 11.17 30.67
CA PHE A 155 11.86 11.19 31.19
C PHE A 155 11.47 9.87 31.85
N ASP A 156 10.64 9.99 32.89
CA ASP A 156 9.95 8.87 33.48
C ASP A 156 8.73 8.48 32.62
N ALA A 157 8.37 7.19 32.67
CA ALA A 157 7.19 6.71 31.97
C ALA A 157 5.92 7.25 32.61
N GLN A 158 4.98 7.73 31.79
CA GLN A 158 3.64 8.08 32.31
C GLN A 158 2.97 6.82 32.90
N THR A 159 2.23 7.04 33.99
CA THR A 159 1.55 5.95 34.73
C THR A 159 0.15 5.63 34.23
N GLU A 160 -0.50 6.61 33.63
CA GLU A 160 -1.88 6.48 33.14
C GLU A 160 -1.93 6.02 31.70
N ASP A 161 -2.84 5.08 31.41
CA ASP A 161 -3.15 4.66 30.05
C ASP A 161 -4.00 5.76 29.37
N PHE A 162 -3.58 6.17 28.19
CA PHE A 162 -4.37 7.11 27.39
C PHE A 162 -5.59 6.41 26.78
N ARG A 163 -6.76 7.00 26.97
CA ARG A 163 -8.05 6.52 26.45
C ARG A 163 -8.77 7.64 25.72
N PRO A 164 -8.56 7.79 24.40
CA PRO A 164 -9.23 8.82 23.62
C PRO A 164 -10.75 8.54 23.52
N ASN A 165 -11.52 9.58 23.22
CA ASN A 165 -12.88 9.39 22.76
C ASN A 165 -12.85 8.83 21.34
N LEU A 166 -13.87 8.04 20.98
CA LEU A 166 -13.97 7.50 19.62
C LEU A 166 -13.98 8.58 18.52
N LYS A 167 -14.47 9.78 18.84
CA LYS A 167 -14.52 10.91 17.91
C LYS A 167 -13.25 11.74 17.84
N ASP A 168 -12.30 11.52 18.73
CA ASP A 168 -11.00 12.20 18.68
C ASP A 168 -10.26 11.76 17.40
N ILE A 169 -9.50 12.70 16.82
CA ILE A 169 -8.72 12.42 15.60
C ILE A 169 -7.53 11.53 15.97
N TRP A 170 -7.41 10.40 15.29
CA TRP A 170 -6.27 9.52 15.40
C TRP A 170 -5.11 9.99 14.53
N THR A 171 -5.40 10.30 13.25
CA THR A 171 -4.34 10.61 12.28
C THR A 171 -4.84 11.46 11.12
N VAL A 172 -3.93 12.22 10.52
CA VAL A 172 -4.13 12.88 9.23
C VAL A 172 -3.13 12.29 8.23
N ILE A 173 -3.61 11.59 7.21
CA ILE A 173 -2.78 10.97 6.17
C ILE A 173 -2.86 11.77 4.89
N PHE A 174 -1.73 12.33 4.45
CA PHE A 174 -1.66 13.05 3.19
C PHE A 174 -1.56 12.09 2.01
N THR A 175 -2.49 12.22 1.08
CA THR A 175 -2.52 11.47 -0.17
C THR A 175 -2.13 12.37 -1.34
N SER A 176 -1.47 11.80 -2.35
CA SER A 176 -1.18 12.52 -3.59
C SER A 176 -2.48 12.68 -4.38
N GLY A 177 -3.12 13.84 -4.28
CA GLY A 177 -4.26 14.19 -5.12
C GLY A 177 -3.87 14.23 -6.60
N THR A 178 -4.79 13.88 -7.48
CA THR A 178 -4.61 14.03 -8.95
C THR A 178 -4.51 15.50 -9.40
N THR A 179 -4.86 16.42 -8.51
CA THR A 179 -4.88 17.90 -8.77
C THR A 179 -3.62 18.63 -8.35
N GLY A 180 -2.61 17.94 -7.81
CA GLY A 180 -1.33 18.54 -7.39
C GLY A 180 -1.29 19.04 -5.95
N ASP A 181 -2.41 19.43 -5.34
CA ASP A 181 -2.46 19.84 -3.95
C ASP A 181 -2.64 18.66 -3.01
N PRO A 182 -1.94 18.63 -1.85
CA PRO A 182 -2.03 17.53 -0.90
C PRO A 182 -3.41 17.49 -0.26
N LYS A 183 -4.01 16.29 -0.19
CA LYS A 183 -5.27 16.04 0.50
C LYS A 183 -4.99 15.30 1.79
N GLY A 184 -5.25 15.92 2.93
CA GLY A 184 -5.11 15.31 4.25
C GLY A 184 -6.39 14.57 4.65
N VAL A 185 -6.38 13.26 4.62
CA VAL A 185 -7.51 12.43 5.06
C VAL A 185 -7.53 12.36 6.58
N VAL A 186 -8.59 12.85 7.20
CA VAL A 186 -8.77 12.86 8.66
C VAL A 186 -9.50 11.59 9.09
N LEU A 187 -8.83 10.76 9.90
CA LEU A 187 -9.39 9.53 10.47
C LEU A 187 -9.47 9.63 11.99
N THR A 188 -10.57 9.16 12.58
CA THR A 188 -10.82 9.15 14.02
C THR A 188 -10.52 7.79 14.64
N TYR A 189 -10.47 7.73 15.97
CA TYR A 189 -10.42 6.46 16.70
C TYR A 189 -11.67 5.59 16.47
N GLU A 190 -12.83 6.17 16.15
CA GLU A 190 -14.03 5.42 15.74
C GLU A 190 -13.80 4.68 14.43
N THR A 191 -13.18 5.36 13.45
CA THR A 191 -12.80 4.75 12.18
C THR A 191 -11.87 3.57 12.41
N LEU A 192 -10.82 3.77 13.23
CA LEU A 192 -9.86 2.72 13.58
C LEU A 192 -10.51 1.57 14.38
N PHE A 193 -11.39 1.89 15.36
CA PHE A 193 -12.07 0.88 16.15
C PHE A 193 -12.89 -0.08 15.28
N ASN A 194 -13.59 0.46 14.30
CA ASN A 194 -14.45 -0.32 13.41
C ASN A 194 -13.68 -1.23 12.46
N THR A 195 -12.37 -1.00 12.20
CA THR A 195 -11.57 -1.92 11.36
C THR A 195 -11.51 -3.35 11.91
N LYS A 196 -11.86 -3.58 13.19
CA LYS A 196 -12.01 -4.92 13.77
C LYS A 196 -12.97 -5.82 12.97
N ARG A 197 -13.97 -5.22 12.32
CA ARG A 197 -14.97 -5.93 11.52
C ARG A 197 -14.37 -6.68 10.32
N ILE A 198 -13.17 -6.28 9.84
CA ILE A 198 -12.44 -7.01 8.80
C ILE A 198 -12.18 -8.46 9.22
N THR A 199 -11.97 -8.69 10.52
CA THR A 199 -11.61 -10.00 11.07
C THR A 199 -12.77 -10.70 11.78
N GLU A 200 -13.86 -9.99 12.08
CA GLU A 200 -15.03 -10.56 12.77
C GLU A 200 -15.82 -11.51 11.86
N ASP A 201 -15.89 -11.24 10.56
CA ASP A 201 -16.57 -12.10 9.60
C ASP A 201 -15.56 -12.91 8.77
N GLY A 202 -15.56 -14.23 9.02
CA GLY A 202 -14.72 -15.19 8.31
C GLY A 202 -13.22 -15.07 8.54
N ASN A 203 -12.74 -14.05 9.28
CA ASN A 203 -11.34 -13.78 9.57
C ASN A 203 -10.42 -13.96 8.33
N PRO A 204 -10.56 -13.15 7.27
CA PRO A 204 -9.82 -13.32 6.01
C PRO A 204 -8.31 -13.23 6.20
N LEU A 205 -7.84 -12.54 7.25
CA LEU A 205 -6.43 -12.48 7.62
C LEU A 205 -5.95 -13.72 8.40
N LYS A 206 -6.87 -14.64 8.78
CA LYS A 206 -6.58 -15.85 9.55
C LYS A 206 -5.70 -15.58 10.79
N VAL A 207 -5.90 -14.42 11.42
CA VAL A 207 -5.17 -14.04 12.64
C VAL A 207 -5.52 -14.98 13.81
N ASP A 208 -4.51 -15.30 14.60
CA ASP A 208 -4.67 -16.07 15.84
C ASP A 208 -5.10 -15.12 16.96
N LEU A 209 -6.29 -15.34 17.51
CA LEU A 209 -6.85 -14.52 18.59
C LEU A 209 -6.13 -14.69 19.94
N LYS A 210 -5.17 -15.62 20.04
CA LYS A 210 -4.35 -15.88 21.23
C LYS A 210 -2.97 -15.21 21.17
N GLY A 211 -2.74 -14.34 20.18
CA GLY A 211 -1.49 -13.58 20.07
C GLY A 211 -0.33 -14.29 19.39
N ASN A 212 -0.53 -15.49 18.80
CA ASN A 212 0.54 -16.23 18.12
C ASN A 212 0.67 -15.79 16.64
N ASN A 213 0.74 -14.48 16.39
CA ASN A 213 0.85 -13.92 15.06
C ASN A 213 2.29 -13.49 14.76
N SER A 214 2.67 -13.58 13.49
CA SER A 214 3.94 -13.07 12.99
C SER A 214 3.67 -12.31 11.70
N PHE A 215 4.12 -11.07 11.64
CA PHE A 215 3.96 -10.15 10.54
C PHE A 215 5.32 -9.69 10.03
N ILE A 216 5.37 -9.27 8.76
CA ILE A 216 6.53 -8.60 8.19
C ILE A 216 6.11 -7.23 7.68
N SER A 217 6.81 -6.18 8.11
CA SER A 217 6.55 -4.80 7.73
C SER A 217 7.58 -4.31 6.71
N TYR A 218 7.12 -3.93 5.51
CA TYR A 218 7.98 -3.46 4.43
C TYR A 218 7.32 -2.45 3.48
N MET A 219 6.00 -2.43 3.38
CA MET A 219 5.32 -1.34 2.69
C MET A 219 5.31 -0.11 3.59
N PRO A 220 5.27 1.11 3.03
CA PRO A 220 5.39 2.32 3.85
C PRO A 220 4.33 2.40 4.96
N LEU A 221 4.76 2.54 6.23
CA LEU A 221 3.86 2.68 7.39
C LEU A 221 3.05 3.99 7.38
N ASN A 222 3.47 4.99 6.62
CA ASN A 222 2.65 6.18 6.38
C ASN A 222 1.47 5.91 5.41
N HIS A 223 1.38 4.72 4.80
CA HIS A 223 0.24 4.31 4.00
C HIS A 223 -0.76 3.52 4.85
N ILE A 224 -2.05 3.86 4.74
CA ILE A 224 -3.12 3.29 5.58
C ILE A 224 -3.16 1.76 5.55
N PHE A 225 -2.85 1.12 4.42
CA PHE A 225 -2.89 -0.34 4.29
C PHE A 225 -1.89 -1.01 5.22
N GLU A 226 -0.63 -0.54 5.28
CA GLU A 226 0.39 -1.08 6.17
C GLU A 226 0.06 -0.79 7.64
N ARG A 227 -0.40 0.44 7.95
CA ARG A 227 -0.81 0.80 9.31
C ARG A 227 -1.94 -0.06 9.82
N VAL A 228 -3.01 -0.26 9.04
CA VAL A 228 -4.17 -1.03 9.50
C VAL A 228 -3.88 -2.52 9.53
N VAL A 229 -3.30 -3.09 8.45
CA VAL A 229 -3.18 -4.55 8.28
C VAL A 229 -1.97 -5.15 9.01
N ILE A 230 -0.95 -4.35 9.31
CA ILE A 230 0.20 -4.82 10.11
C ILE A 230 0.17 -4.22 11.51
N GLU A 231 0.34 -2.91 11.65
CA GLU A 231 0.51 -2.27 12.95
C GLU A 231 -0.72 -2.47 13.83
N HIS A 232 -1.91 -2.03 13.38
CA HIS A 232 -3.11 -2.13 14.19
C HIS A 232 -3.68 -3.54 14.31
N VAL A 233 -3.45 -4.42 13.34
CA VAL A 233 -3.77 -5.84 13.51
C VAL A 233 -2.88 -6.47 14.58
N ALA A 234 -1.58 -6.14 14.61
CA ALA A 234 -0.69 -6.60 15.67
C ALA A 234 -1.09 -6.05 17.05
N PHE A 235 -1.43 -4.75 17.15
CA PHE A 235 -1.95 -4.17 18.41
C PHE A 235 -3.24 -4.85 18.87
N ARG A 236 -4.13 -5.21 17.95
CA ARG A 236 -5.45 -5.77 18.29
C ARG A 236 -5.41 -7.25 18.65
N TYR A 237 -4.58 -8.01 17.96
CA TYR A 237 -4.59 -9.48 18.06
C TYR A 237 -3.29 -10.07 18.61
N GLY A 238 -2.35 -9.22 19.02
CA GLY A 238 -1.04 -9.65 19.49
C GLY A 238 -0.16 -10.24 18.38
N GLY A 239 1.08 -10.48 18.70
CA GLY A 239 2.05 -11.07 17.78
C GLY A 239 3.36 -10.29 17.69
N THR A 240 4.14 -10.62 16.68
CA THR A 240 5.46 -10.01 16.44
C THR A 240 5.47 -9.34 15.07
N ILE A 241 5.96 -8.10 14.99
CA ILE A 241 6.24 -7.41 13.74
C ILE A 241 7.75 -7.48 13.48
N SER A 242 8.14 -8.09 12.37
CA SER A 242 9.52 -8.09 11.88
C SER A 242 9.66 -7.07 10.76
N PHE A 243 10.67 -6.20 10.81
CA PHE A 243 10.93 -5.21 9.77
C PHE A 243 11.84 -5.77 8.67
N VAL A 244 11.77 -5.18 7.50
CA VAL A 244 12.72 -5.43 6.42
C VAL A 244 13.85 -4.41 6.52
N GLU A 245 15.10 -4.86 6.41
CA GLU A 245 16.28 -3.99 6.48
C GLU A 245 16.38 -3.12 5.22
N SER A 246 16.33 -3.77 4.04
CA SER A 246 16.38 -3.14 2.72
C SER A 246 15.66 -3.98 1.65
N LEU A 247 15.53 -3.46 0.44
CA LEU A 247 14.94 -4.21 -0.69
C LEU A 247 15.80 -5.41 -1.10
N GLU A 248 17.12 -5.31 -0.95
CA GLU A 248 18.09 -6.38 -1.26
C GLU A 248 17.93 -7.55 -0.28
N THR A 249 17.71 -7.25 1.00
CA THR A 249 17.56 -8.25 2.06
C THR A 249 16.13 -8.76 2.21
N PHE A 250 15.17 -8.20 1.47
CA PHE A 250 13.75 -8.53 1.61
C PHE A 250 13.45 -10.03 1.58
N ALA A 251 14.01 -10.75 0.61
CA ALA A 251 13.77 -12.19 0.47
C ALA A 251 14.34 -12.98 1.66
N GLN A 252 15.50 -12.57 2.19
CA GLN A 252 16.12 -13.16 3.38
C GLN A 252 15.27 -12.86 4.61
N ASN A 253 14.92 -11.61 4.84
CA ASN A 253 14.13 -11.21 6.01
C ASN A 253 12.73 -11.87 6.01
N LEU A 254 12.11 -12.05 4.83
CA LEU A 254 10.85 -12.76 4.69
C LEU A 254 11.01 -14.25 5.03
N ASN A 255 12.10 -14.88 4.57
CA ASN A 255 12.39 -16.28 4.88
C ASN A 255 12.70 -16.50 6.36
N ASP A 256 13.42 -15.57 7.01
CA ASP A 256 13.72 -15.64 8.44
C ASP A 256 12.47 -15.43 9.30
N THR A 257 11.58 -14.55 8.88
CA THR A 257 10.34 -14.22 9.60
C THR A 257 9.30 -15.32 9.49
N GLN A 258 9.09 -15.89 8.29
CA GLN A 258 8.00 -16.84 8.01
C GLN A 258 6.65 -16.34 8.58
N PRO A 259 6.11 -15.22 8.09
CA PRO A 259 4.92 -14.60 8.66
C PRO A 259 3.69 -15.52 8.61
N THR A 260 2.81 -15.38 9.58
CA THR A 260 1.51 -16.10 9.61
C THR A 260 0.47 -15.48 8.68
N ALA A 261 0.60 -14.18 8.41
CA ALA A 261 -0.13 -13.46 7.38
C ALA A 261 0.85 -12.59 6.57
N PHE A 262 0.78 -12.68 5.25
CA PHE A 262 1.61 -11.90 4.35
C PHE A 262 0.73 -11.03 3.46
N GLN A 263 1.05 -9.76 3.37
CA GLN A 263 0.41 -8.82 2.47
C GLN A 263 1.39 -8.36 1.40
N GLY A 264 0.91 -8.19 0.19
CA GLY A 264 1.73 -7.72 -0.90
C GLY A 264 0.89 -6.99 -1.96
N VAL A 265 1.47 -5.96 -2.56
CA VAL A 265 0.91 -5.38 -3.78
C VAL A 265 1.15 -6.33 -4.96
N PRO A 266 0.34 -6.28 -6.03
CA PRO A 266 0.47 -7.19 -7.17
C PRO A 266 1.88 -7.31 -7.73
N ARG A 267 2.63 -6.20 -7.77
CA ARG A 267 4.02 -6.17 -8.28
C ARG A 267 4.98 -7.09 -7.48
N ILE A 268 4.77 -7.26 -6.20
CA ILE A 268 5.60 -8.17 -5.38
C ILE A 268 5.31 -9.61 -5.78
N TYR A 269 4.05 -9.96 -5.96
CA TYR A 269 3.67 -11.29 -6.45
C TYR A 269 4.18 -11.55 -7.86
N MET A 270 4.14 -10.57 -8.77
CA MET A 270 4.73 -10.69 -10.11
C MET A 270 6.24 -10.96 -10.03
N LYS A 271 6.99 -10.22 -9.22
CA LYS A 271 8.43 -10.45 -9.01
C LYS A 271 8.74 -11.84 -8.43
N PHE A 272 7.90 -12.34 -7.55
CA PHE A 272 8.06 -13.71 -7.03
C PHE A 272 7.81 -14.76 -8.11
N GLN A 273 6.77 -14.60 -8.93
CA GLN A 273 6.51 -15.46 -10.08
C GLN A 273 7.71 -15.45 -11.04
N GLU A 274 8.18 -14.28 -11.43
CA GLU A 274 9.34 -14.12 -12.32
C GLU A 274 10.58 -14.88 -11.80
N LYS A 275 10.95 -14.66 -10.53
CA LYS A 275 12.07 -15.36 -9.89
C LYS A 275 11.90 -16.88 -9.87
N ILE A 276 10.69 -17.39 -9.70
CA ILE A 276 10.39 -18.81 -9.76
C ILE A 276 10.58 -19.32 -11.20
N LEU A 277 10.02 -18.61 -12.18
CA LEU A 277 10.05 -19.02 -13.59
C LEU A 277 11.46 -18.93 -14.20
N MET A 278 12.30 -18.03 -13.73
CA MET A 278 13.73 -17.99 -14.10
C MET A 278 14.46 -19.27 -13.67
N LYS A 279 14.13 -19.83 -12.50
CA LYS A 279 14.73 -21.09 -12.00
C LYS A 279 14.04 -22.33 -12.52
N MET A 280 12.77 -22.25 -12.83
CA MET A 280 11.92 -23.36 -13.30
C MET A 280 10.94 -22.86 -14.37
N PRO A 281 11.30 -22.96 -15.65
CA PRO A 281 10.44 -22.52 -16.75
C PRO A 281 9.04 -23.12 -16.68
N GLN A 282 8.01 -22.37 -17.10
CA GLN A 282 6.59 -22.73 -16.97
C GLN A 282 6.29 -24.13 -17.51
N ALA A 283 6.77 -24.48 -18.70
CA ALA A 283 6.54 -25.79 -19.30
C ALA A 283 7.07 -26.97 -18.45
N LYS A 284 8.16 -26.74 -17.70
CA LYS A 284 8.71 -27.73 -16.76
C LYS A 284 7.86 -27.81 -15.50
N LEU A 285 7.46 -26.65 -14.97
CA LEU A 285 6.59 -26.57 -13.80
C LEU A 285 5.26 -27.30 -14.07
N ASP A 286 4.62 -27.04 -15.20
CA ASP A 286 3.34 -27.66 -15.59
C ASP A 286 3.44 -29.21 -15.69
N LYS A 287 4.54 -29.71 -16.25
CA LYS A 287 4.78 -31.17 -16.31
C LYS A 287 4.90 -31.78 -14.91
N LEU A 288 5.62 -31.11 -14.03
CA LEU A 288 5.87 -31.62 -12.67
C LEU A 288 4.61 -31.53 -11.79
N LEU A 289 3.78 -30.50 -11.98
CA LEU A 289 2.52 -30.33 -11.26
C LEU A 289 1.46 -31.38 -11.60
N LYS A 290 1.59 -32.07 -12.76
CA LYS A 290 0.68 -33.18 -13.14
C LYS A 290 0.95 -34.48 -12.38
N ILE A 291 2.11 -34.63 -11.74
CA ILE A 291 2.47 -35.83 -10.96
C ILE A 291 2.13 -35.59 -9.49
N PRO A 292 1.14 -36.26 -8.88
CA PRO A 292 0.59 -35.91 -7.55
C PRO A 292 1.63 -35.75 -6.45
N ILE A 293 2.52 -36.71 -6.25
CA ILE A 293 3.55 -36.68 -5.19
C ILE A 293 4.56 -35.55 -5.45
N VAL A 294 5.02 -35.42 -6.71
CA VAL A 294 5.97 -34.39 -7.11
C VAL A 294 5.33 -33.00 -6.99
N SER A 295 4.07 -32.87 -7.38
CA SER A 295 3.28 -31.65 -7.23
C SER A 295 3.23 -31.20 -5.76
N TRP A 296 2.92 -32.09 -4.84
CA TRP A 296 2.89 -31.78 -3.41
C TRP A 296 4.26 -31.29 -2.89
N LEU A 297 5.34 -32.01 -3.27
CA LEU A 297 6.71 -31.63 -2.88
C LEU A 297 7.11 -30.28 -3.43
N ILE A 298 6.79 -29.98 -4.70
CA ILE A 298 7.11 -28.71 -5.35
C ILE A 298 6.33 -27.56 -4.71
N LYS A 299 5.01 -27.71 -4.50
CA LYS A 299 4.19 -26.70 -3.85
C LYS A 299 4.72 -26.34 -2.45
N ARG A 300 5.09 -27.38 -1.68
CA ARG A 300 5.70 -27.18 -0.35
C ARG A 300 7.04 -26.46 -0.44
N LYS A 301 7.91 -26.88 -1.38
CA LYS A 301 9.22 -26.25 -1.60
C LYS A 301 9.11 -24.81 -2.06
N LEU A 302 8.21 -24.49 -2.97
CA LEU A 302 7.96 -23.13 -3.44
C LEU A 302 7.44 -22.24 -2.31
N LYS A 303 6.45 -22.71 -1.54
CA LYS A 303 5.91 -21.97 -0.40
C LYS A 303 6.99 -21.69 0.65
N ASN A 304 7.86 -22.65 0.92
CA ASN A 304 8.98 -22.47 1.84
C ASN A 304 10.03 -21.51 1.30
N ALA A 305 10.41 -21.63 0.03
CA ALA A 305 11.40 -20.75 -0.60
C ALA A 305 10.94 -19.29 -0.73
N LEU A 306 9.63 -19.06 -0.75
CA LEU A 306 9.02 -17.73 -0.69
C LEU A 306 8.91 -17.18 0.74
N GLY A 307 9.38 -17.89 1.77
CA GLY A 307 9.23 -17.47 3.16
C GLY A 307 7.79 -17.50 3.68
N MET A 308 6.91 -18.30 3.06
CA MET A 308 5.46 -18.31 3.34
C MET A 308 4.97 -19.64 3.90
N SER A 309 5.86 -20.50 4.44
CA SER A 309 5.47 -21.84 4.90
C SER A 309 4.50 -21.80 6.07
N LYS A 310 4.57 -20.78 6.92
CA LYS A 310 3.65 -20.56 8.05
C LYS A 310 2.46 -19.68 7.70
N ALA A 311 2.43 -19.08 6.50
CA ALA A 311 1.37 -18.17 6.12
C ALA A 311 0.02 -18.91 6.01
N LYS A 312 -0.93 -18.47 6.81
CA LYS A 312 -2.34 -18.90 6.82
C LYS A 312 -3.18 -18.02 5.89
N ALA A 313 -2.79 -16.75 5.72
CA ALA A 313 -3.39 -15.80 4.81
C ALA A 313 -2.33 -15.09 3.97
N LEU A 314 -2.65 -14.90 2.70
CA LEU A 314 -1.90 -14.08 1.76
C LEU A 314 -2.88 -13.08 1.17
N VAL A 315 -2.56 -11.80 1.27
CA VAL A 315 -3.47 -10.71 0.93
C VAL A 315 -2.85 -9.84 -0.16
N THR A 316 -3.66 -9.41 -1.10
CA THR A 316 -3.31 -8.36 -2.05
C THR A 316 -4.33 -7.24 -2.03
N GLY A 317 -3.90 -6.05 -2.36
CA GLY A 317 -4.73 -4.85 -2.43
C GLY A 317 -3.96 -3.67 -2.96
N ALA A 318 -4.54 -2.48 -2.80
CA ALA A 318 -3.99 -1.20 -3.23
C ALA A 318 -3.83 -1.02 -4.75
N ALA A 319 -3.83 -2.08 -5.56
CA ALA A 319 -3.84 -2.04 -7.02
C ALA A 319 -4.57 -3.26 -7.58
N ALA A 320 -4.99 -3.20 -8.85
CA ALA A 320 -5.64 -4.32 -9.52
C ALA A 320 -4.69 -5.51 -9.64
N MET A 321 -5.14 -6.68 -9.20
CA MET A 321 -4.40 -7.94 -9.30
C MET A 321 -4.80 -8.67 -10.58
N PRO A 322 -3.87 -8.95 -11.51
CA PRO A 322 -4.17 -9.71 -12.71
C PRO A 322 -4.76 -11.09 -12.39
N LEU A 323 -5.85 -11.44 -13.06
CA LEU A 323 -6.56 -12.69 -12.82
C LEU A 323 -5.70 -13.91 -13.09
N GLU A 324 -4.92 -13.87 -14.16
CA GLU A 324 -4.00 -14.94 -14.54
C GLU A 324 -2.90 -15.15 -13.49
N LEU A 325 -2.48 -14.07 -12.81
CA LEU A 325 -1.51 -14.16 -11.73
C LEU A 325 -2.11 -14.86 -10.50
N LEU A 326 -3.36 -14.54 -10.16
CA LEU A 326 -4.11 -15.25 -9.10
C LEU A 326 -4.24 -16.74 -9.44
N ASP A 327 -4.58 -17.07 -10.68
CA ASP A 327 -4.72 -18.45 -11.15
C ASP A 327 -3.40 -19.22 -11.13
N TRP A 328 -2.33 -18.54 -11.53
CA TRP A 328 -0.99 -19.12 -11.47
C TRP A 328 -0.62 -19.50 -10.03
N TYR A 329 -0.83 -18.57 -9.08
CA TYR A 329 -0.59 -18.86 -7.65
C TYR A 329 -1.47 -19.99 -7.14
N ARG A 330 -2.75 -20.03 -7.52
CA ARG A 330 -3.67 -21.11 -7.18
C ARG A 330 -3.17 -22.45 -7.73
N SER A 331 -2.61 -22.49 -8.93
CA SER A 331 -2.07 -23.72 -9.55
C SER A 331 -0.94 -24.33 -8.72
N ILE A 332 -0.12 -23.50 -8.09
CA ILE A 332 0.96 -23.93 -7.18
C ILE A 332 0.53 -24.05 -5.72
N GLY A 333 -0.78 -23.99 -5.43
CA GLY A 333 -1.34 -24.17 -4.08
C GLY A 333 -1.21 -22.98 -3.16
N ILE A 334 -1.03 -21.78 -3.72
CA ILE A 334 -0.99 -20.51 -2.99
C ILE A 334 -2.28 -19.75 -3.30
N PHE A 335 -3.07 -19.48 -2.26
CA PHE A 335 -4.36 -18.78 -2.35
C PHE A 335 -4.19 -17.36 -1.82
N ILE A 336 -4.53 -16.38 -2.65
CA ILE A 336 -4.36 -14.96 -2.34
C ILE A 336 -5.73 -14.33 -2.19
N THR A 337 -6.01 -13.74 -1.03
CA THR A 337 -7.18 -12.90 -0.78
C THR A 337 -6.99 -11.57 -1.50
N ASN A 338 -7.97 -11.19 -2.30
CA ASN A 338 -8.00 -9.87 -2.94
C ASN A 338 -8.94 -8.95 -2.17
N GLY A 339 -8.51 -7.73 -1.88
CA GLY A 339 -9.30 -6.76 -1.13
C GLY A 339 -9.24 -5.37 -1.74
N TYR A 340 -10.28 -4.58 -1.50
CA TYR A 340 -10.37 -3.19 -1.91
C TYR A 340 -10.54 -2.29 -0.70
N GLY A 341 -9.79 -1.21 -0.71
CA GLY A 341 -9.85 -0.13 0.25
C GLY A 341 -8.99 1.04 -0.20
N MET A 342 -9.21 2.17 0.42
CA MET A 342 -8.50 3.42 0.17
C MET A 342 -8.24 4.13 1.51
N THR A 343 -7.49 5.22 1.51
CA THR A 343 -7.22 5.96 2.75
C THR A 343 -8.50 6.49 3.37
N GLU A 344 -9.41 6.97 2.53
CA GLU A 344 -10.68 7.58 2.91
C GLU A 344 -11.67 6.60 3.57
N ASN A 345 -11.45 5.30 3.46
CA ASN A 345 -12.24 4.27 4.15
C ASN A 345 -11.40 3.37 5.07
N CYS A 346 -10.25 3.89 5.55
CA CYS A 346 -9.36 3.20 6.48
C CYS A 346 -8.97 1.79 5.99
N ALA A 347 -8.66 1.66 4.70
CA ALA A 347 -8.33 0.41 4.00
C ALA A 347 -9.43 -0.69 4.10
N THR A 348 -10.68 -0.30 4.43
CA THR A 348 -11.77 -1.24 4.69
C THR A 348 -12.96 -1.00 3.76
N CYS A 349 -13.16 -1.86 2.78
CA CYS A 349 -14.35 -1.85 1.93
C CYS A 349 -14.82 -3.28 1.65
N THR A 350 -14.05 -4.05 0.91
CA THR A 350 -14.41 -5.43 0.54
C THR A 350 -13.23 -6.37 0.74
N ASN A 351 -13.52 -7.66 0.83
CA ASN A 351 -12.51 -8.71 0.76
C ASN A 351 -13.08 -9.96 0.06
N LEU A 352 -12.21 -10.70 -0.60
CA LEU A 352 -12.53 -11.94 -1.28
C LEU A 352 -11.88 -13.12 -0.54
N ASP A 353 -12.69 -14.08 -0.09
CA ASP A 353 -12.17 -15.36 0.37
C ASP A 353 -11.57 -16.13 -0.83
N PRO A 354 -10.25 -16.42 -0.82
CA PRO A 354 -9.58 -17.02 -1.97
C PRO A 354 -9.96 -18.50 -2.19
N TYR A 355 -10.63 -19.13 -1.23
CA TYR A 355 -11.10 -20.51 -1.30
C TYR A 355 -12.48 -20.63 -1.93
N GLN A 356 -13.21 -19.52 -2.08
CA GLN A 356 -14.52 -19.54 -2.74
C GLN A 356 -14.36 -19.68 -4.27
N PRO A 357 -15.22 -20.49 -4.91
CA PRO A 357 -15.22 -20.63 -6.37
C PRO A 357 -15.83 -19.43 -7.09
N LEU A 358 -16.74 -18.71 -6.42
CA LEU A 358 -17.46 -17.54 -6.95
C LEU A 358 -16.64 -16.25 -6.78
N GLY A 359 -16.96 -15.23 -7.57
CA GLY A 359 -16.35 -13.91 -7.48
C GLY A 359 -14.92 -13.85 -8.05
N ARG A 360 -14.54 -14.75 -8.94
CA ARG A 360 -13.22 -14.76 -9.57
C ARG A 360 -12.95 -13.45 -10.31
N GLY A 361 -11.82 -12.80 -9.97
CA GLY A 361 -11.47 -11.49 -10.53
C GLY A 361 -12.10 -10.30 -9.81
N SER A 362 -13.01 -10.54 -8.87
CA SER A 362 -13.57 -9.49 -8.01
C SER A 362 -12.61 -9.09 -6.89
N VAL A 363 -12.94 -7.99 -6.21
CA VAL A 363 -12.30 -7.58 -4.95
C VAL A 363 -13.10 -8.05 -3.73
N GLY A 364 -14.08 -8.93 -3.92
CA GLY A 364 -14.86 -9.55 -2.88
C GLY A 364 -16.19 -8.88 -2.59
N ARG A 365 -16.76 -9.24 -1.44
CA ARG A 365 -18.02 -8.70 -0.93
C ARG A 365 -17.76 -7.61 0.10
N PRO A 366 -18.75 -6.75 0.38
CA PRO A 366 -18.63 -5.75 1.43
C PRO A 366 -18.24 -6.36 2.78
N THR A 367 -17.32 -5.70 3.46
CA THR A 367 -17.01 -6.01 4.88
C THR A 367 -18.25 -5.72 5.74
N PRO A 368 -18.52 -6.47 6.82
CA PRO A 368 -19.67 -6.21 7.68
C PRO A 368 -19.77 -4.75 8.15
N GLY A 369 -20.91 -4.14 7.93
CA GLY A 369 -21.17 -2.73 8.22
C GLY A 369 -20.77 -1.75 7.11
N VAL A 370 -20.37 -2.27 5.95
CA VAL A 370 -20.19 -1.49 4.71
C VAL A 370 -21.44 -1.63 3.84
N ASP A 371 -22.10 -0.52 3.57
CA ASP A 371 -23.10 -0.43 2.52
C ASP A 371 -22.41 -0.01 1.22
N LEU A 372 -22.68 -0.75 0.14
CA LEU A 372 -22.14 -0.51 -1.19
C LEU A 372 -23.26 -0.33 -2.20
N LYS A 373 -23.10 0.63 -3.10
CA LYS A 373 -23.93 0.75 -4.31
C LYS A 373 -23.12 1.31 -5.47
N ILE A 374 -23.65 1.12 -6.67
CA ILE A 374 -23.11 1.72 -7.90
C ILE A 374 -24.03 2.86 -8.32
N SER A 375 -23.45 4.03 -8.61
CA SER A 375 -24.20 5.17 -9.14
C SER A 375 -24.60 4.94 -10.61
N ASP A 376 -25.51 5.77 -11.14
CA ASP A 376 -25.90 5.76 -12.55
C ASP A 376 -24.72 5.97 -13.52
N GLN A 377 -23.63 6.59 -13.03
CA GLN A 377 -22.39 6.80 -13.80
C GLN A 377 -21.39 5.65 -13.65
N GLY A 378 -21.74 4.60 -12.90
CA GLY A 378 -20.87 3.46 -12.62
C GLY A 378 -19.86 3.69 -11.49
N GLU A 379 -20.00 4.79 -10.72
CA GLU A 379 -19.13 5.06 -9.56
C GLU A 379 -19.48 4.15 -8.38
N ILE A 380 -18.45 3.63 -7.73
CA ILE A 380 -18.58 2.88 -6.47
C ILE A 380 -18.82 3.88 -5.34
N LEU A 381 -19.97 3.75 -4.68
CA LEU A 381 -20.35 4.54 -3.52
C LEU A 381 -20.33 3.67 -2.27
N MET A 382 -19.76 4.19 -1.19
CA MET A 382 -19.63 3.46 0.05
C MET A 382 -20.19 4.26 1.23
N LYS A 383 -20.84 3.57 2.17
CA LYS A 383 -21.27 4.11 3.46
C LYS A 383 -20.91 3.13 4.58
N GLY A 384 -20.52 3.64 5.74
CA GLY A 384 -20.19 2.82 6.90
C GLY A 384 -19.35 3.59 7.92
N PRO A 385 -19.03 2.97 9.05
CA PRO A 385 -18.30 3.62 10.15
C PRO A 385 -16.77 3.71 9.91
N PHE A 386 -16.31 3.38 8.73
CA PHE A 386 -14.88 3.36 8.35
C PHE A 386 -14.45 4.57 7.55
N ILE A 387 -15.39 5.40 7.10
CA ILE A 387 -15.10 6.53 6.21
C ILE A 387 -14.48 7.71 6.98
N LEU A 388 -13.69 8.49 6.25
CA LEU A 388 -13.04 9.70 6.76
C LEU A 388 -14.08 10.66 7.37
N SER A 389 -13.62 11.47 8.34
CA SER A 389 -14.44 12.57 8.87
C SER A 389 -14.52 13.73 7.90
N CYS A 390 -13.37 14.11 7.32
CA CYS A 390 -13.24 15.18 6.35
C CYS A 390 -11.86 15.16 5.69
N TYR A 391 -11.67 16.01 4.70
CA TYR A 391 -10.33 16.40 4.27
C TYR A 391 -9.84 17.62 5.06
N TYR A 392 -8.65 17.52 5.62
CA TYR A 392 -8.06 18.55 6.47
C TYR A 392 -7.97 19.89 5.74
N LYS A 393 -8.56 20.95 6.34
CA LYS A 393 -8.65 22.30 5.78
C LYS A 393 -9.19 22.38 4.34
N ASN A 394 -10.05 21.44 3.94
CA ASN A 394 -10.60 21.42 2.60
C ASN A 394 -12.08 20.98 2.61
N GLU A 395 -12.94 21.93 2.96
CA GLU A 395 -14.39 21.71 3.04
C GLU A 395 -15.02 21.43 1.66
N GLU A 396 -14.55 22.09 0.62
CA GLU A 396 -15.04 21.92 -0.76
C GLU A 396 -14.87 20.46 -1.21
N VAL A 397 -13.64 19.93 -1.12
CA VAL A 397 -13.37 18.53 -1.47
C VAL A 397 -14.08 17.55 -0.54
N THR A 398 -14.26 17.90 0.74
CA THR A 398 -15.05 17.09 1.68
C THR A 398 -16.49 16.97 1.20
N ASN A 399 -17.14 18.08 0.86
CA ASN A 399 -18.53 18.11 0.40
C ASN A 399 -18.70 17.47 -0.99
N GLU A 400 -17.67 17.52 -1.84
CA GLU A 400 -17.67 16.80 -3.12
C GLU A 400 -17.55 15.29 -2.95
N THR A 401 -16.80 14.84 -1.94
CA THR A 401 -16.50 13.43 -1.71
C THR A 401 -17.51 12.74 -0.80
N LEU A 402 -18.05 13.48 0.20
CA LEU A 402 -19.07 12.97 1.12
C LEU A 402 -20.41 13.64 0.80
N LYS A 403 -21.30 12.91 0.11
CA LYS A 403 -22.64 13.40 -0.24
C LYS A 403 -23.70 12.49 0.36
N ASP A 404 -24.62 13.05 1.12
CA ASP A 404 -25.74 12.33 1.74
C ASP A 404 -25.28 11.11 2.59
N GLY A 405 -24.10 11.24 3.21
CA GLY A 405 -23.47 10.19 4.00
C GLY A 405 -22.81 9.07 3.18
N TRP A 406 -22.68 9.24 1.87
CA TRP A 406 -21.97 8.33 0.98
C TRP A 406 -20.61 8.89 0.59
N LEU A 407 -19.60 8.04 0.71
CA LEU A 407 -18.26 8.29 0.16
C LEU A 407 -18.29 8.02 -1.35
N HIS A 408 -18.04 9.04 -2.14
CA HIS A 408 -17.78 8.97 -3.58
C HIS A 408 -16.32 8.60 -3.79
N THR A 409 -16.07 7.33 -4.16
CA THR A 409 -14.70 6.79 -4.18
C THR A 409 -13.88 7.28 -5.37
N GLY A 410 -14.53 7.76 -6.43
CA GLY A 410 -13.90 8.06 -7.71
C GLY A 410 -13.47 6.81 -8.50
N ASP A 411 -13.68 5.62 -7.94
CA ASP A 411 -13.43 4.35 -8.62
C ASP A 411 -14.71 3.87 -9.31
N LYS A 412 -14.57 3.24 -10.47
CA LYS A 412 -15.65 2.71 -11.28
C LYS A 412 -15.73 1.19 -11.14
N GLY A 413 -16.96 0.65 -11.13
CA GLY A 413 -17.13 -0.77 -10.98
C GLY A 413 -18.58 -1.22 -11.17
N HIS A 414 -18.80 -2.50 -10.91
CA HIS A 414 -20.14 -3.11 -10.86
C HIS A 414 -20.19 -4.18 -9.77
N ILE A 415 -21.39 -4.49 -9.34
CA ILE A 415 -21.66 -5.58 -8.40
C ILE A 415 -22.45 -6.63 -9.17
N ASP A 416 -22.02 -7.90 -9.11
CA ASP A 416 -22.74 -9.01 -9.74
C ASP A 416 -23.94 -9.46 -8.89
N ASP A 417 -24.74 -10.41 -9.44
CA ASP A 417 -25.94 -10.93 -8.77
C ASP A 417 -25.63 -11.67 -7.45
N ASP A 418 -24.40 -12.12 -7.29
CA ASP A 418 -23.90 -12.78 -6.07
C ASP A 418 -23.34 -11.77 -5.05
N GLY A 419 -23.33 -10.46 -5.36
CA GLY A 419 -22.87 -9.38 -4.49
C GLY A 419 -21.36 -9.16 -4.48
N PHE A 420 -20.61 -9.67 -5.47
CA PHE A 420 -19.18 -9.42 -5.62
C PHE A 420 -18.93 -8.10 -6.36
N LEU A 421 -18.00 -7.30 -5.83
CA LEU A 421 -17.57 -6.05 -6.45
C LEU A 421 -16.41 -6.28 -7.43
N TYR A 422 -16.56 -5.76 -8.65
CA TYR A 422 -15.54 -5.70 -9.68
C TYR A 422 -15.17 -4.26 -9.96
N ILE A 423 -13.87 -3.94 -9.87
CA ILE A 423 -13.36 -2.60 -10.19
C ILE A 423 -12.92 -2.59 -11.66
N THR A 424 -13.44 -1.62 -12.42
CA THR A 424 -13.12 -1.46 -13.84
C THR A 424 -12.14 -0.31 -14.12
N GLY A 425 -11.94 0.60 -13.17
CA GLY A 425 -10.99 1.70 -13.34
C GLY A 425 -11.27 2.88 -12.42
N ARG A 426 -10.74 4.05 -12.79
CA ARG A 426 -11.03 5.33 -12.14
C ARG A 426 -11.80 6.25 -13.06
N ILE A 427 -12.76 6.98 -12.53
CA ILE A 427 -13.55 7.95 -13.31
C ILE A 427 -12.62 9.02 -13.91
N LYS A 428 -11.67 9.53 -13.14
CA LYS A 428 -10.73 10.58 -13.57
C LYS A 428 -9.65 10.09 -14.54
N ASP A 429 -9.41 8.77 -14.63
CA ASP A 429 -8.42 8.19 -15.54
C ASP A 429 -9.00 7.95 -16.94
N MET A 430 -10.32 8.06 -17.09
CA MET A 430 -10.98 7.93 -18.38
C MET A 430 -10.60 9.12 -19.29
N PHE A 431 -10.29 8.81 -20.52
CA PHE A 431 -10.00 9.85 -21.52
C PHE A 431 -10.85 9.69 -22.77
N LYS A 432 -10.96 10.76 -23.57
CA LYS A 432 -11.68 10.76 -24.83
C LYS A 432 -10.73 10.59 -26.01
N THR A 433 -11.11 9.73 -26.95
CA THR A 433 -10.48 9.70 -28.28
C THR A 433 -10.83 10.97 -29.07
N SER A 434 -10.11 11.23 -30.17
CA SER A 434 -10.42 12.31 -31.14
C SER A 434 -11.87 12.28 -31.64
N LYS A 435 -12.48 11.09 -31.69
CA LYS A 435 -13.87 10.85 -32.11
C LYS A 435 -14.88 10.95 -30.96
N GLY A 436 -14.47 11.44 -29.79
CA GLY A 436 -15.33 11.66 -28.64
C GLY A 436 -15.75 10.39 -27.87
N LYS A 437 -15.13 9.24 -28.16
CA LYS A 437 -15.39 7.98 -27.45
C LYS A 437 -14.59 7.91 -26.17
N TYR A 438 -15.21 7.49 -25.06
CA TYR A 438 -14.52 7.27 -23.79
C TYR A 438 -13.75 5.96 -23.79
N ILE A 439 -12.52 6.03 -23.32
CA ILE A 439 -11.66 4.88 -23.03
C ILE A 439 -11.56 4.72 -21.52
N GLU A 440 -11.71 3.50 -21.05
CA GLU A 440 -11.43 3.06 -19.67
C GLU A 440 -10.08 2.32 -19.67
N PRO A 441 -8.98 2.99 -19.34
CA PRO A 441 -7.64 2.42 -19.52
C PRO A 441 -7.41 1.14 -18.74
N GLY A 442 -7.90 1.09 -17.48
CA GLY A 442 -7.70 -0.06 -16.60
C GLY A 442 -8.28 -1.38 -17.16
N VAL A 443 -9.41 -1.29 -17.87
CA VAL A 443 -10.02 -2.46 -18.54
C VAL A 443 -9.11 -2.98 -19.63
N LEU A 444 -8.50 -2.08 -20.41
CA LEU A 444 -7.58 -2.45 -21.49
C LEU A 444 -6.25 -2.96 -20.96
N GLU A 445 -5.71 -2.33 -19.92
CA GLU A 445 -4.46 -2.74 -19.26
C GLU A 445 -4.56 -4.16 -18.67
N ALA A 446 -5.74 -4.55 -18.18
CA ALA A 446 -5.97 -5.88 -17.62
C ALA A 446 -5.69 -7.01 -18.62
N TYR A 447 -5.90 -6.80 -19.92
CA TYR A 447 -5.59 -7.80 -20.96
C TYR A 447 -4.09 -8.11 -21.09
N PHE A 448 -3.23 -7.23 -20.59
CA PHE A 448 -1.77 -7.33 -20.67
C PHE A 448 -1.10 -7.67 -19.34
N GLY A 449 -1.87 -7.86 -18.28
CA GLY A 449 -1.36 -8.07 -16.92
C GLY A 449 -0.52 -9.33 -16.74
N ASN A 450 -0.50 -10.25 -17.72
CA ASN A 450 0.23 -11.51 -17.64
C ASN A 450 1.29 -11.69 -18.72
N VAL A 451 1.65 -10.60 -19.40
CA VAL A 451 2.69 -10.63 -20.43
C VAL A 451 4.05 -10.55 -19.75
N SER A 452 4.82 -11.64 -19.81
CA SER A 452 6.12 -11.77 -19.11
C SER A 452 7.19 -10.75 -19.54
N GLU A 453 7.01 -10.15 -20.69
CA GLU A 453 7.85 -9.09 -21.24
C GLU A 453 7.54 -7.70 -20.67
N PHE A 454 6.42 -7.56 -19.97
CA PHE A 454 5.93 -6.28 -19.43
C PHE A 454 6.19 -6.19 -17.93
N SER A 455 6.94 -5.15 -17.51
CA SER A 455 7.12 -4.80 -16.10
C SER A 455 6.01 -3.86 -15.61
N GLN A 456 5.67 -2.87 -16.43
CA GLN A 456 4.59 -1.92 -16.16
C GLN A 456 3.89 -1.58 -17.48
N VAL A 457 2.60 -1.30 -17.42
CA VAL A 457 1.80 -0.93 -18.59
C VAL A 457 0.94 0.29 -18.29
N CYS A 458 0.74 1.15 -19.29
CA CYS A 458 -0.14 2.30 -19.21
C CYS A 458 -0.81 2.54 -20.56
N VAL A 459 -2.13 2.46 -20.60
CA VAL A 459 -2.92 2.80 -21.78
C VAL A 459 -3.13 4.30 -21.81
N VAL A 460 -2.69 4.96 -22.88
CA VAL A 460 -2.75 6.40 -23.11
C VAL A 460 -3.36 6.70 -24.47
N GLY A 461 -3.47 7.97 -24.85
CA GLY A 461 -3.95 8.36 -26.18
C GLY A 461 -5.10 9.37 -26.13
N LEU A 462 -5.05 10.30 -25.17
CA LEU A 462 -5.97 11.44 -25.14
C LEU A 462 -5.95 12.16 -26.49
N ASN A 463 -7.12 12.36 -27.08
CA ASN A 463 -7.31 12.97 -28.42
C ASN A 463 -6.69 12.19 -29.60
N CYS A 464 -6.23 10.97 -29.40
CA CYS A 464 -5.85 10.07 -30.49
C CYS A 464 -7.06 9.33 -31.05
N ASP A 465 -6.97 8.82 -32.28
CA ASP A 465 -8.06 8.03 -32.89
C ASP A 465 -8.29 6.69 -32.20
N GLN A 466 -7.22 6.11 -31.70
CA GLN A 466 -7.19 4.86 -30.93
C GLN A 466 -6.14 4.98 -29.80
N PRO A 467 -6.31 4.23 -28.70
CA PRO A 467 -5.34 4.22 -27.61
C PRO A 467 -4.01 3.58 -28.01
N LEU A 468 -2.98 3.93 -27.25
CA LEU A 468 -1.63 3.39 -27.31
C LEU A 468 -1.34 2.65 -26.00
N LEU A 469 -0.52 1.61 -26.07
CA LEU A 469 -0.03 0.89 -24.89
C LEU A 469 1.45 1.22 -24.67
N LEU A 470 1.74 1.99 -23.64
CA LEU A 470 3.11 2.23 -23.19
C LEU A 470 3.52 1.14 -22.22
N VAL A 471 4.75 0.65 -22.36
CA VAL A 471 5.25 -0.51 -21.62
C VAL A 471 6.66 -0.24 -21.11
N VAL A 472 6.89 -0.49 -19.83
CA VAL A 472 8.25 -0.65 -19.29
C VAL A 472 8.66 -2.13 -19.53
N PRO A 473 9.74 -2.40 -20.29
CA PRO A 473 10.14 -3.77 -20.60
C PRO A 473 10.79 -4.46 -19.40
N THR A 474 10.61 -5.78 -19.29
CA THR A 474 11.43 -6.63 -18.43
C THR A 474 12.80 -6.91 -19.07
N GLU A 475 13.76 -7.42 -18.28
CA GLU A 475 15.06 -7.86 -18.81
C GLU A 475 14.93 -8.98 -19.86
N ILE A 476 13.89 -9.81 -19.76
CA ILE A 476 13.58 -10.83 -20.78
C ILE A 476 13.27 -10.16 -22.12
N ALA A 477 12.48 -9.11 -22.12
CA ALA A 477 12.13 -8.36 -23.32
C ALA A 477 13.34 -7.65 -23.93
N LYS A 478 14.16 -6.99 -23.10
CA LYS A 478 15.36 -6.25 -23.54
C LYS A 478 16.39 -7.16 -24.23
N ASN A 479 16.57 -8.38 -23.70
CA ASN A 479 17.56 -9.32 -24.19
C ASN A 479 17.18 -10.03 -25.50
N ASN A 480 15.89 -10.00 -25.91
CA ASN A 480 15.38 -10.73 -27.09
C ASN A 480 14.33 -9.90 -27.86
N LYS A 481 14.70 -8.70 -28.31
CA LYS A 481 13.75 -7.74 -28.93
C LYS A 481 12.96 -8.32 -30.11
N GLU A 482 13.62 -9.05 -31.03
CA GLU A 482 12.95 -9.63 -32.21
C GLU A 482 11.87 -10.65 -31.82
N VAL A 483 12.21 -11.57 -30.90
CA VAL A 483 11.26 -12.57 -30.38
C VAL A 483 10.13 -11.87 -29.63
N THR A 484 10.47 -10.85 -28.84
CA THR A 484 9.50 -10.03 -28.13
C THR A 484 8.54 -9.35 -29.10
N ASN A 485 9.03 -8.69 -30.16
CA ASN A 485 8.20 -8.02 -31.14
C ASN A 485 7.17 -8.97 -31.76
N SER A 486 7.62 -10.14 -32.24
CA SER A 486 6.74 -11.14 -32.84
C SER A 486 5.67 -11.65 -31.87
N LYS A 487 6.06 -11.89 -30.61
CA LYS A 487 5.15 -12.34 -29.57
C LYS A 487 4.11 -11.26 -29.22
N ILE A 488 4.55 -10.02 -29.05
CA ILE A 488 3.69 -8.90 -28.67
C ILE A 488 2.72 -8.52 -29.80
N SER A 489 3.16 -8.54 -31.06
CA SER A 489 2.26 -8.34 -32.20
C SER A 489 1.13 -9.36 -32.23
N ASN A 490 1.43 -10.64 -32.00
CA ASN A 490 0.41 -11.69 -31.91
C ASN A 490 -0.56 -11.49 -30.74
N ILE A 491 -0.05 -11.07 -29.57
CA ILE A 491 -0.90 -10.77 -28.40
C ILE A 491 -1.80 -9.57 -28.70
N LEU A 492 -1.25 -8.51 -29.27
CA LEU A 492 -1.98 -7.29 -29.63
C LEU A 492 -3.11 -7.60 -30.62
N GLU A 493 -2.84 -8.37 -31.65
CA GLU A 493 -3.85 -8.81 -32.63
C GLU A 493 -4.96 -9.61 -31.95
N LYS A 494 -4.61 -10.58 -31.10
CA LYS A 494 -5.58 -11.39 -30.36
C LYS A 494 -6.44 -10.55 -29.41
N VAL A 495 -5.86 -9.60 -28.71
CA VAL A 495 -6.62 -8.69 -27.81
C VAL A 495 -7.54 -7.79 -28.65
N ASN A 496 -7.01 -7.17 -29.70
CA ASN A 496 -7.75 -6.27 -30.57
C ASN A 496 -8.91 -6.96 -31.33
N SER A 497 -8.83 -8.25 -31.62
CA SER A 497 -9.90 -9.01 -32.28
C SER A 497 -11.18 -9.07 -31.45
N ASN A 498 -11.07 -8.91 -30.13
CA ASN A 498 -12.22 -8.95 -29.20
C ASN A 498 -12.68 -7.56 -28.74
N LEU A 499 -12.13 -6.49 -29.32
CA LEU A 499 -12.44 -5.12 -28.90
C LEU A 499 -13.17 -4.34 -30.01
N ASP A 500 -14.04 -3.42 -29.57
CA ASP A 500 -14.61 -2.40 -30.44
C ASP A 500 -13.50 -1.58 -31.10
N ASN A 501 -13.71 -1.10 -32.34
CA ASN A 501 -12.67 -0.41 -33.10
C ASN A 501 -12.02 0.77 -32.37
N TYR A 502 -12.77 1.54 -31.58
CA TYR A 502 -12.25 2.69 -30.85
C TYR A 502 -11.46 2.31 -29.60
N LYS A 503 -11.58 1.06 -29.14
CA LYS A 503 -10.84 0.52 -27.98
C LYS A 503 -9.57 -0.22 -28.39
N LYS A 504 -9.39 -0.54 -29.67
CA LYS A 504 -8.22 -1.27 -30.17
C LYS A 504 -6.98 -0.44 -29.93
N MET A 505 -5.97 -1.04 -29.29
CA MET A 505 -4.67 -0.41 -29.17
C MET A 505 -3.97 -0.36 -30.52
N SER A 506 -3.58 0.84 -30.93
CA SER A 506 -2.93 1.04 -32.23
C SER A 506 -1.48 0.57 -32.24
N LYS A 507 -0.75 0.80 -31.15
CA LYS A 507 0.67 0.51 -31.01
C LYS A 507 1.02 0.06 -29.59
N VAL A 508 2.10 -0.71 -29.46
CA VAL A 508 2.79 -1.00 -28.20
C VAL A 508 4.15 -0.29 -28.23
N ILE A 509 4.42 0.54 -27.26
CA ILE A 509 5.64 1.33 -27.16
C ILE A 509 6.43 0.90 -25.94
N PHE A 510 7.60 0.30 -26.13
CA PHE A 510 8.55 0.02 -25.08
C PHE A 510 9.36 1.27 -24.77
N VAL A 511 9.15 1.83 -23.57
CA VAL A 511 9.87 3.01 -23.08
C VAL A 511 11.20 2.61 -22.44
N GLN A 512 12.19 3.51 -22.50
CA GLN A 512 13.53 3.23 -21.97
C GLN A 512 13.60 3.31 -20.44
N GLU A 513 12.83 4.21 -19.84
CA GLU A 513 12.92 4.54 -18.44
C GLU A 513 11.88 3.78 -17.62
N ASP A 514 12.32 3.20 -16.50
CA ASP A 514 11.41 2.62 -15.50
C ASP A 514 10.55 3.70 -14.85
N TRP A 515 9.28 3.40 -14.60
CA TRP A 515 8.39 4.32 -13.86
C TRP A 515 8.53 4.09 -12.37
N LEU A 516 9.12 5.07 -11.69
CA LEU A 516 9.49 5.02 -10.28
C LEU A 516 8.89 6.21 -9.52
N PRO A 517 8.81 6.14 -8.18
CA PRO A 517 8.43 7.29 -7.35
C PRO A 517 9.40 8.46 -7.50
N GLU A 518 10.69 8.17 -7.64
CA GLU A 518 11.78 9.14 -7.72
C GLU A 518 11.70 10.03 -8.95
N ASN A 519 11.18 9.51 -10.07
CA ASN A 519 10.93 10.29 -11.29
C ASN A 519 9.48 10.78 -11.42
N GLY A 520 8.67 10.59 -10.37
CA GLY A 520 7.30 11.08 -10.29
C GLY A 520 6.27 10.30 -11.12
N MET A 521 6.67 9.25 -11.84
CA MET A 521 5.79 8.46 -12.72
C MET A 521 4.87 7.51 -11.96
N THR A 522 5.25 7.16 -10.73
CA THR A 522 4.42 6.36 -9.83
C THR A 522 4.22 7.04 -8.48
N THR A 523 3.27 6.57 -7.72
CA THR A 523 3.16 6.89 -6.29
C THR A 523 4.23 6.11 -5.51
N PRO A 524 4.51 6.47 -4.24
CA PRO A 524 5.37 5.66 -3.37
C PRO A 524 4.90 4.22 -3.18
N THR A 525 3.62 3.94 -3.42
CA THR A 525 3.03 2.59 -3.44
C THR A 525 3.05 1.95 -4.83
N LEU A 526 3.85 2.50 -5.76
CA LEU A 526 4.07 2.00 -7.11
C LEU A 526 2.82 2.01 -8.02
N LYS A 527 1.80 2.81 -7.72
CA LYS A 527 0.68 3.07 -8.62
C LYS A 527 1.11 4.05 -9.71
N ILE A 528 0.80 3.74 -10.96
CA ILE A 528 1.12 4.60 -12.11
C ILE A 528 0.30 5.89 -12.02
N LYS A 529 0.99 7.02 -12.19
CA LYS A 529 0.37 8.35 -12.32
C LYS A 529 0.18 8.65 -13.82
N ARG A 530 -0.95 8.22 -14.38
CA ARG A 530 -1.25 8.36 -15.82
C ARG A 530 -1.05 9.80 -16.32
N SER A 531 -1.50 10.78 -15.54
CA SER A 531 -1.32 12.20 -15.91
C SER A 531 0.15 12.59 -16.12
N LYS A 532 1.07 12.01 -15.33
CA LYS A 532 2.51 12.24 -15.48
C LYS A 532 3.10 11.52 -16.70
N ILE A 533 2.56 10.35 -17.00
CA ILE A 533 2.89 9.62 -18.24
C ILE A 533 2.42 10.43 -19.46
N ASP A 534 1.17 10.91 -19.46
CA ASP A 534 0.64 11.76 -20.53
C ASP A 534 1.43 13.05 -20.68
N GLU A 535 1.75 13.75 -19.57
CA GLU A 535 2.56 14.96 -19.58
C GLU A 535 3.93 14.75 -20.24
N LYS A 536 4.56 13.61 -20.00
CA LYS A 536 5.88 13.29 -20.55
C LYS A 536 5.84 12.89 -22.03
N PHE A 537 4.84 12.14 -22.46
CA PHE A 537 4.85 11.42 -23.73
C PHE A 537 3.82 11.91 -24.76
N SER A 538 2.87 12.79 -24.38
CA SER A 538 1.78 13.22 -25.26
C SER A 538 2.26 13.83 -26.59
N ASP A 539 3.37 14.54 -26.60
CA ASP A 539 3.94 15.15 -27.82
C ASP A 539 4.43 14.08 -28.82
N GLN A 540 4.71 12.86 -28.36
CA GLN A 540 5.22 11.76 -29.18
C GLN A 540 4.10 10.90 -29.79
N TYR A 541 2.86 10.95 -29.26
CA TYR A 541 1.76 10.07 -29.69
C TYR A 541 1.54 10.11 -31.19
N ASN A 542 1.52 11.30 -31.80
CA ASN A 542 1.33 11.46 -33.23
C ASN A 542 2.48 10.85 -34.07
N ASN A 543 3.69 10.86 -33.55
CA ASN A 543 4.85 10.25 -34.23
C ASN A 543 4.78 8.73 -34.18
N TRP A 544 4.43 8.18 -33.01
CA TRP A 544 4.25 6.74 -32.85
C TRP A 544 3.09 6.20 -33.70
N LEU A 545 1.97 6.92 -33.77
CA LEU A 545 0.82 6.54 -34.60
C LEU A 545 1.16 6.47 -36.10
N LYS A 546 2.09 7.29 -36.59
CA LYS A 546 2.55 7.31 -37.98
C LYS A 546 3.55 6.21 -38.29
N ASN A 547 4.14 5.55 -37.28
CA ASN A 547 5.08 4.47 -37.50
C ASN A 547 4.37 3.28 -38.15
N LYS A 548 5.08 2.55 -39.04
CA LYS A 548 4.55 1.37 -39.71
C LYS A 548 4.53 0.13 -38.80
N GLU A 549 5.43 0.07 -37.83
CA GLU A 549 5.56 -1.05 -36.90
C GLU A 549 4.50 -0.97 -35.80
N ASP A 550 3.96 -2.13 -35.39
CA ASP A 550 3.00 -2.23 -34.31
C ASP A 550 3.67 -2.22 -32.93
N VAL A 551 4.94 -2.63 -32.86
CA VAL A 551 5.77 -2.62 -31.66
C VAL A 551 6.97 -1.72 -31.87
N ILE A 552 7.09 -0.70 -31.04
CA ILE A 552 8.10 0.37 -31.15
C ILE A 552 8.98 0.32 -29.89
N TRP A 553 10.28 0.46 -30.05
CA TRP A 553 11.24 0.65 -28.97
C TRP A 553 11.74 2.11 -29.03
N GLU A 554 11.49 2.86 -27.93
CA GLU A 554 11.97 4.23 -27.80
C GLU A 554 13.49 4.34 -27.69
#